data_c7d36f6c6f44f5938bd7965544f8c244
#
_entry.id   c7d36f6c6f44f5938bd7965544f8c244
#
_cell.length_a   1.000
_cell.length_b   1.000
_cell.length_c   1.000
_cell.angle_alpha   90.00
_cell.angle_beta   90.00
_cell.angle_gamma   90.00
#
_symmetry.space_group_name_H-M   'P 1'
#
loop_
_entity.id
_entity.type
_entity.pdbx_description
1 polymer ?
#
loop_
_entity_poly.entity_id
_entity_poly.type
_entity_poly.pdbx_seq_one_letter_code
_entity_poly.pdbx_strand_id
1 'polypeptide(L)'
;MLDLIIRLPGEEISATRLIACELEESTVLLRGFKGQIFAFNQSTSIPQSTFWTGFGLEKFQSIVKTNAASYQEKVSKAVEAIQRHSLNKVVLSRDHFWEGAQASAEQTFKELSERFSDGTVFAFKHPVLGDWMGASPEVLLQKTDHGYQSMSLAGTRLKSAQNISWGSKEQEEQNFVTKEIINKLKEFGGNITTSLQHTQKAGPVEHLLTWVSSDNTSLNEIEALESLHPTPAICGTPTKKAKQMIEELEQYDREMYTGYLALMSTQLHAIVLLRSMKWHSNGIRFFAGGGITKDSVPLNEWKETEYKISALKDSIIPK
;
A
#
# COMPACT_ATOMS: atom_id res chain seq x y z
N MET A 1 -1.54 22.19 -3.82
CA MET A 1 -1.61 22.19 -2.35
C MET A 1 -2.13 20.84 -1.90
N LEU A 2 -1.53 20.24 -0.89
CA LEU A 2 -1.90 18.96 -0.28
C LEU A 2 -2.20 19.20 1.20
N ASP A 3 -3.36 18.80 1.69
CA ASP A 3 -3.60 18.67 3.13
C ASP A 3 -3.38 17.19 3.51
N LEU A 4 -2.52 16.95 4.47
CA LEU A 4 -2.14 15.61 4.96
C LEU A 4 -2.42 15.52 6.45
N ILE A 5 -3.06 14.45 6.88
CA ILE A 5 -3.14 14.03 8.28
C ILE A 5 -2.57 12.62 8.40
N ILE A 6 -1.73 12.40 9.39
CA ILE A 6 -1.00 11.14 9.54
C ILE A 6 -0.81 10.78 11.02
N ARG A 7 -0.82 9.49 11.30
CA ARG A 7 -0.41 8.91 12.58
C ARG A 7 0.60 7.79 12.30
N LEU A 8 1.84 8.00 12.69
CA LEU A 8 2.88 6.98 12.67
C LEU A 8 2.72 6.02 13.87
N PRO A 9 3.22 4.78 13.80
CA PRO A 9 3.17 3.85 14.92
C PRO A 9 3.78 4.45 16.20
N GLY A 10 3.01 4.49 17.29
CA GLY A 10 3.44 5.03 18.59
C GLY A 10 3.46 6.56 18.68
N GLU A 11 3.05 7.30 17.64
CA GLU A 11 3.04 8.75 17.62
C GLU A 11 1.62 9.33 17.69
N GLU A 12 1.53 10.62 18.01
CA GLU A 12 0.29 11.39 17.96
C GLU A 12 -0.11 11.72 16.53
N ILE A 13 -1.40 12.04 16.34
CA ILE A 13 -1.94 12.47 15.05
C ILE A 13 -1.45 13.87 14.72
N SER A 14 -0.81 14.05 13.59
CA SER A 14 -0.41 15.35 13.04
C SER A 14 -1.18 15.70 11.78
N ALA A 15 -1.49 16.99 11.59
CA ALA A 15 -2.15 17.49 10.39
C ALA A 15 -1.38 18.69 9.83
N THR A 16 -1.10 18.66 8.53
CA THR A 16 -0.23 19.64 7.87
C THR A 16 -0.77 20.01 6.49
N ARG A 17 -0.64 21.29 6.13
CA ARG A 17 -0.85 21.80 4.78
C ARG A 17 0.47 21.97 4.08
N LEU A 18 0.58 21.45 2.88
CA LEU A 18 1.80 21.36 2.10
C LEU A 18 1.62 22.09 0.76
N ILE A 19 2.70 22.70 0.27
CA ILE A 19 2.74 23.40 -1.01
C ILE A 19 3.53 22.56 -2.00
N ALA A 20 3.07 22.49 -3.25
CA ALA A 20 3.82 21.81 -4.32
C ALA A 20 5.16 22.53 -4.56
N CYS A 21 6.21 21.76 -4.77
CA CYS A 21 7.57 22.24 -4.98
C CYS A 21 8.31 21.36 -5.99
N GLU A 22 9.54 21.71 -6.33
CA GLU A 22 10.44 20.87 -7.11
C GLU A 22 10.82 19.62 -6.27
N LEU A 23 11.21 18.56 -6.96
CA LEU A 23 11.47 17.25 -6.34
C LEU A 23 12.60 17.31 -5.30
N GLU A 24 13.65 18.05 -5.60
CA GLU A 24 14.85 18.19 -4.75
C GLU A 24 14.59 18.96 -3.45
N GLU A 25 13.54 19.78 -3.42
CA GLU A 25 13.15 20.58 -2.25
C GLU A 25 12.08 19.90 -1.40
N SER A 26 11.64 18.72 -1.81
CA SER A 26 10.48 18.08 -1.20
C SER A 26 10.78 17.50 0.19
N THR A 27 9.82 17.68 1.08
CA THR A 27 9.77 17.00 2.40
C THR A 27 8.68 15.94 2.46
N VAL A 28 7.78 15.92 1.48
CA VAL A 28 6.75 14.90 1.31
C VAL A 28 6.60 14.56 -0.16
N LEU A 29 6.62 13.26 -0.47
CA LEU A 29 6.35 12.73 -1.80
C LEU A 29 5.12 11.85 -1.80
N LEU A 30 4.27 12.03 -2.81
CA LEU A 30 3.23 11.08 -3.18
C LEU A 30 3.54 10.53 -4.57
N ARG A 31 3.49 9.22 -4.72
CA ARG A 31 3.70 8.55 -6.01
C ARG A 31 2.58 7.56 -6.28
N GLY A 32 1.97 7.68 -7.45
CA GLY A 32 0.98 6.73 -7.94
C GLY A 32 1.62 5.45 -8.49
N PHE A 33 0.83 4.39 -8.62
CA PHE A 33 1.31 3.11 -9.15
C PHE A 33 1.93 3.22 -10.54
N LYS A 34 1.37 4.06 -11.41
CA LYS A 34 1.86 4.30 -12.79
C LYS A 34 3.08 5.21 -12.88
N GLY A 35 3.56 5.75 -11.77
CA GLY A 35 4.80 6.52 -11.73
C GLY A 35 4.64 8.04 -11.67
N GLN A 36 3.40 8.57 -11.57
CA GLN A 36 3.21 10.01 -11.35
C GLN A 36 3.73 10.38 -9.95
N ILE A 37 4.65 11.34 -9.88
CA ILE A 37 5.22 11.87 -8.64
C ILE A 37 4.66 13.25 -8.37
N PHE A 38 4.29 13.49 -7.12
CA PHE A 38 3.83 14.76 -6.59
C PHE A 38 4.72 15.12 -5.39
N ALA A 39 5.45 16.22 -5.53
CA ALA A 39 6.43 16.70 -4.55
C ALA A 39 5.84 17.89 -3.77
N PHE A 40 6.01 17.87 -2.46
CA PHE A 40 5.48 18.90 -1.57
C PHE A 40 6.50 19.27 -0.50
N ASN A 41 6.43 20.51 -0.04
CA ASN A 41 7.16 21.00 1.11
C ASN A 41 6.20 21.44 2.21
N GLN A 42 6.60 21.25 3.47
CA GLN A 42 5.78 21.63 4.60
C GLN A 42 5.64 23.14 4.68
N SER A 43 4.40 23.64 4.74
CA SER A 43 4.14 25.07 4.90
C SER A 43 3.63 25.43 6.29
N THR A 44 2.59 24.75 6.77
CA THR A 44 1.96 25.06 8.07
C THR A 44 1.27 23.84 8.69
N SER A 45 1.31 23.74 10.02
CA SER A 45 0.40 22.86 10.76
C SER A 45 -1.03 23.42 10.67
N ILE A 46 -2.02 22.56 10.53
CA ILE A 46 -3.43 22.93 10.52
C ILE A 46 -4.18 22.20 11.64
N PRO A 47 -5.23 22.80 12.23
CA PRO A 47 -6.11 22.09 13.14
C PRO A 47 -6.74 20.88 12.47
N GLN A 48 -6.82 19.73 13.17
CA GLN A 48 -7.43 18.52 12.64
C GLN A 48 -8.88 18.75 12.17
N SER A 49 -9.65 19.58 12.90
CA SER A 49 -11.02 19.94 12.51
C SER A 49 -11.09 20.65 11.15
N THR A 50 -10.08 21.47 10.83
CA THR A 50 -9.98 22.15 9.53
C THR A 50 -9.68 21.15 8.40
N PHE A 51 -8.90 20.12 8.66
CA PHE A 51 -8.59 19.08 7.68
C PHE A 51 -9.86 18.40 7.16
N TRP A 52 -10.80 18.03 8.05
CA TRP A 52 -12.00 17.26 7.66
C TRP A 52 -13.05 18.11 6.92
N THR A 53 -12.93 19.43 6.93
CA THR A 53 -13.86 20.28 6.19
C THR A 53 -13.75 20.03 4.69
N GLY A 54 -14.86 19.64 4.08
CA GLY A 54 -14.94 19.39 2.63
C GLY A 54 -14.28 18.07 2.18
N PHE A 55 -14.02 17.13 3.08
CA PHE A 55 -13.49 15.82 2.72
C PHE A 55 -14.55 14.96 2.01
N GLY A 56 -14.18 14.37 0.85
CA GLY A 56 -15.06 13.50 0.09
C GLY A 56 -16.14 14.22 -0.74
N LEU A 57 -15.89 15.42 -1.23
CA LEU A 57 -16.90 16.19 -1.99
C LEU A 57 -17.02 15.80 -3.46
N GLU A 58 -15.99 15.24 -4.07
CA GLU A 58 -16.00 14.81 -5.46
C GLU A 58 -16.99 13.65 -5.66
N LYS A 59 -17.79 13.67 -6.73
CA LYS A 59 -18.71 12.58 -7.06
C LYS A 59 -18.02 11.51 -7.88
N PHE A 60 -18.10 10.26 -7.44
CA PHE A 60 -17.60 9.13 -8.21
C PHE A 60 -18.57 8.74 -9.34
N GLN A 61 -18.03 8.61 -10.54
CA GLN A 61 -18.73 8.07 -11.69
C GLN A 61 -18.14 6.70 -12.02
N SER A 62 -18.79 5.63 -11.57
CA SER A 62 -18.34 4.27 -11.83
C SER A 62 -18.66 3.83 -13.26
N ILE A 63 -17.70 3.19 -13.91
CA ILE A 63 -17.86 2.70 -15.27
C ILE A 63 -18.05 1.16 -15.29
N VAL A 64 -17.35 0.40 -14.49
CA VAL A 64 -17.42 -1.07 -14.47
C VAL A 64 -17.26 -1.58 -13.03
N LYS A 65 -18.20 -2.43 -12.56
CA LYS A 65 -18.07 -3.12 -11.27
C LYS A 65 -17.33 -4.44 -11.48
N THR A 66 -16.17 -4.60 -10.82
CA THR A 66 -15.50 -5.89 -10.77
C THR A 66 -16.31 -6.84 -9.89
N ASN A 67 -16.80 -7.94 -10.46
CA ASN A 67 -17.51 -9.00 -9.73
C ASN A 67 -16.61 -10.23 -9.52
N ALA A 68 -17.08 -11.19 -8.70
CA ALA A 68 -16.34 -12.39 -8.36
C ALA A 68 -15.93 -13.21 -9.61
N ALA A 69 -16.83 -13.38 -10.59
CA ALA A 69 -16.54 -14.16 -11.77
C ALA A 69 -15.44 -13.52 -12.63
N SER A 70 -15.54 -12.21 -12.89
CA SER A 70 -14.54 -11.50 -13.69
C SER A 70 -13.15 -11.45 -13.00
N TYR A 71 -13.10 -11.30 -11.68
CA TYR A 71 -11.84 -11.34 -10.94
C TYR A 71 -11.20 -12.74 -10.98
N GLN A 72 -12.01 -13.80 -10.76
CA GLN A 72 -11.53 -15.18 -10.81
C GLN A 72 -11.01 -15.56 -12.20
N GLU A 73 -11.64 -15.08 -13.27
CA GLU A 73 -11.14 -15.26 -14.64
C GLU A 73 -9.76 -14.62 -14.83
N LYS A 74 -9.57 -13.39 -14.33
CA LYS A 74 -8.27 -12.70 -14.37
C LYS A 74 -7.20 -13.46 -13.61
N VAL A 75 -7.53 -13.99 -12.43
CA VAL A 75 -6.64 -14.83 -11.64
C VAL A 75 -6.27 -16.10 -12.42
N SER A 76 -7.23 -16.77 -13.05
CA SER A 76 -6.96 -17.97 -13.86
C SER A 76 -5.99 -17.68 -15.01
N LYS A 77 -6.18 -16.57 -15.74
CA LYS A 77 -5.26 -16.13 -16.80
C LYS A 77 -3.85 -15.86 -16.27
N ALA A 78 -3.74 -15.26 -15.09
CA ALA A 78 -2.45 -15.01 -14.47
C ALA A 78 -1.75 -16.32 -14.05
N VAL A 79 -2.48 -17.27 -13.46
CA VAL A 79 -1.96 -18.60 -13.11
C VAL A 79 -1.44 -19.33 -14.35
N GLU A 80 -2.21 -19.34 -15.45
CA GLU A 80 -1.75 -19.95 -16.71
C GLU A 80 -0.46 -19.32 -17.25
N ALA A 81 -0.34 -18.01 -17.21
CA ALA A 81 0.85 -17.30 -17.66
C ALA A 81 2.06 -17.64 -16.79
N ILE A 82 1.87 -17.75 -15.47
CA ILE A 82 2.91 -18.15 -14.52
C ILE A 82 3.34 -19.62 -14.79
N GLN A 83 2.41 -20.52 -14.99
CA GLN A 83 2.69 -21.92 -15.30
C GLN A 83 3.45 -22.11 -16.62
N ARG A 84 3.27 -21.21 -17.58
CA ARG A 84 4.06 -21.13 -18.83
C ARG A 84 5.42 -20.45 -18.66
N HIS A 85 5.85 -20.18 -17.42
CA HIS A 85 7.12 -19.52 -17.07
C HIS A 85 7.32 -18.13 -17.67
N SER A 86 6.24 -17.42 -17.98
CA SER A 86 6.31 -16.04 -18.48
C SER A 86 6.63 -15.03 -17.37
N LEU A 87 6.19 -15.32 -16.13
CA LEU A 87 6.49 -14.58 -14.91
C LEU A 87 6.40 -15.51 -13.70
N ASN A 88 6.89 -15.09 -12.53
CA ASN A 88 6.89 -15.92 -11.31
C ASN A 88 5.73 -15.56 -10.36
N LYS A 89 5.35 -14.27 -10.35
CA LYS A 89 4.30 -13.72 -9.50
C LYS A 89 3.72 -12.47 -10.14
N VAL A 90 2.42 -12.25 -9.98
CA VAL A 90 1.77 -10.97 -10.26
C VAL A 90 0.79 -10.63 -9.14
N VAL A 91 0.67 -9.36 -8.79
CA VAL A 91 -0.35 -8.90 -7.84
C VAL A 91 -1.51 -8.33 -8.62
N LEU A 92 -2.65 -9.01 -8.58
CA LEU A 92 -3.89 -8.53 -9.17
C LEU A 92 -4.74 -7.85 -8.11
N SER A 93 -5.29 -6.71 -8.48
CA SER A 93 -6.14 -5.93 -7.60
C SER A 93 -7.52 -5.68 -8.20
N ARG A 94 -8.43 -5.22 -7.37
CA ARG A 94 -9.75 -4.75 -7.73
C ARG A 94 -10.18 -3.61 -6.82
N ASP A 95 -11.14 -2.87 -7.31
CA ASP A 95 -11.86 -1.90 -6.50
C ASP A 95 -13.25 -2.42 -6.09
N HIS A 96 -13.84 -1.74 -5.09
CA HIS A 96 -15.20 -1.94 -4.67
C HIS A 96 -15.80 -0.60 -4.24
N PHE A 97 -16.83 -0.15 -4.92
CA PHE A 97 -17.52 1.08 -4.55
C PHE A 97 -18.74 0.78 -3.68
N TRP A 98 -18.75 1.32 -2.47
CA TRP A 98 -19.89 1.27 -1.55
C TRP A 98 -20.70 2.55 -1.74
N GLU A 99 -21.71 2.46 -2.61
CA GLU A 99 -22.60 3.56 -2.95
C GLU A 99 -23.49 3.96 -1.77
N GLY A 100 -23.72 5.26 -1.60
CA GLY A 100 -24.61 5.80 -0.57
C GLY A 100 -24.07 5.72 0.86
N ALA A 101 -22.80 5.34 1.04
CA ALA A 101 -22.18 5.29 2.36
C ALA A 101 -22.21 6.69 3.01
N GLN A 102 -22.99 6.82 4.10
CA GLN A 102 -23.00 8.01 4.94
C GLN A 102 -22.06 7.80 6.12
N ALA A 103 -20.87 8.39 6.06
CA ALA A 103 -19.81 8.11 7.01
C ALA A 103 -19.10 9.40 7.47
N SER A 104 -18.66 9.39 8.74
CA SER A 104 -17.81 10.41 9.31
C SER A 104 -16.34 10.09 9.01
N ALA A 105 -15.70 10.86 8.14
CA ALA A 105 -14.29 10.67 7.80
C ALA A 105 -13.38 10.84 9.04
N GLU A 106 -13.65 11.85 9.88
CA GLU A 106 -12.89 12.08 11.12
C GLU A 106 -12.97 10.89 12.08
N GLN A 107 -14.19 10.40 12.35
CA GLN A 107 -14.36 9.26 13.27
C GLN A 107 -13.78 7.98 12.69
N THR A 108 -13.91 7.77 11.38
CA THR A 108 -13.29 6.63 10.68
C THR A 108 -11.77 6.68 10.77
N PHE A 109 -11.14 7.85 10.65
CA PHE A 109 -9.70 7.99 10.82
C PHE A 109 -9.25 7.63 12.24
N LYS A 110 -9.99 8.05 13.27
CA LYS A 110 -9.74 7.69 14.66
C LYS A 110 -9.85 6.18 14.87
N GLU A 111 -10.93 5.57 14.38
CA GLU A 111 -11.14 4.11 14.44
C GLU A 111 -10.01 3.34 13.73
N LEU A 112 -9.58 3.78 12.54
CA LEU A 112 -8.43 3.19 11.86
C LEU A 112 -7.15 3.32 12.70
N SER A 113 -6.95 4.47 13.37
CA SER A 113 -5.76 4.72 14.18
C SER A 113 -5.69 3.82 15.41
N GLU A 114 -6.83 3.48 16.01
CA GLU A 114 -6.91 2.54 17.13
C GLU A 114 -6.76 1.09 16.67
N ARG A 115 -7.44 0.74 15.58
CA ARG A 115 -7.52 -0.65 15.08
C ARG A 115 -6.24 -1.13 14.40
N PHE A 116 -5.48 -0.23 13.79
CA PHE A 116 -4.22 -0.52 13.08
C PHE A 116 -3.03 0.19 13.77
N SER A 117 -2.90 -0.01 15.08
CA SER A 117 -1.88 0.63 15.92
C SER A 117 -0.44 0.46 15.42
N ASP A 118 -0.14 -0.71 14.85
CA ASP A 118 1.19 -1.09 14.35
C ASP A 118 1.48 -0.57 12.92
N GLY A 119 0.49 0.01 12.24
CA GLY A 119 0.61 0.55 10.89
C GLY A 119 0.61 2.07 10.85
N THR A 120 0.97 2.65 9.72
CA THR A 120 0.82 4.08 9.46
C THR A 120 -0.58 4.36 8.95
N VAL A 121 -1.33 5.20 9.68
CA VAL A 121 -2.65 5.66 9.25
C VAL A 121 -2.51 7.04 8.62
N PHE A 122 -3.08 7.21 7.43
CA PHE A 122 -2.97 8.44 6.65
C PHE A 122 -4.32 8.84 6.06
N ALA A 123 -4.51 10.13 5.89
CA ALA A 123 -5.49 10.67 4.96
C ALA A 123 -4.92 11.93 4.31
N PHE A 124 -5.28 12.18 3.05
CA PHE A 124 -4.90 13.40 2.37
C PHE A 124 -6.00 13.90 1.45
N LYS A 125 -6.00 15.22 1.21
CA LYS A 125 -6.85 15.93 0.24
C LYS A 125 -5.98 16.61 -0.79
N HIS A 126 -6.26 16.35 -2.06
CA HIS A 126 -5.58 17.01 -3.16
C HIS A 126 -6.55 17.26 -4.33
N PRO A 127 -6.54 18.46 -4.95
CA PRO A 127 -7.54 18.82 -5.97
C PRO A 127 -7.54 17.90 -7.21
N VAL A 128 -6.42 17.24 -7.51
CA VAL A 128 -6.30 16.33 -8.67
C VAL A 128 -6.40 14.87 -8.25
N LEU A 129 -5.80 14.50 -7.10
CA LEU A 129 -5.77 13.10 -6.64
C LEU A 129 -7.05 12.70 -5.92
N GLY A 130 -7.83 13.69 -5.44
CA GLY A 130 -9.00 13.47 -4.59
C GLY A 130 -8.64 13.20 -3.13
N ASP A 131 -9.59 12.65 -2.40
CA ASP A 131 -9.54 12.49 -0.95
C ASP A 131 -9.35 11.03 -0.58
N TRP A 132 -8.18 10.72 -0.05
CA TRP A 132 -7.73 9.36 0.27
C TRP A 132 -7.56 9.16 1.76
N MET A 133 -7.83 7.94 2.21
CA MET A 133 -7.60 7.49 3.58
C MET A 133 -7.19 6.02 3.59
N GLY A 134 -6.33 5.63 4.53
CA GLY A 134 -5.92 4.24 4.66
C GLY A 134 -5.08 3.96 5.89
N ALA A 135 -4.76 2.67 6.07
CA ALA A 135 -3.92 2.18 7.17
C ALA A 135 -2.90 1.17 6.62
N SER A 136 -1.72 1.66 6.28
CA SER A 136 -0.69 0.82 5.67
C SER A 136 0.13 0.06 6.71
N PRO A 137 0.28 -1.26 6.56
CA PRO A 137 1.19 -2.05 7.38
C PRO A 137 2.61 -2.10 6.81
N GLU A 138 2.84 -1.61 5.58
CA GLU A 138 4.08 -1.86 4.83
C GLU A 138 4.94 -0.60 4.70
N VAL A 139 6.15 -0.67 5.25
CA VAL A 139 7.20 0.34 5.08
C VAL A 139 8.00 0.02 3.82
N LEU A 140 7.99 0.93 2.84
CA LEU A 140 8.77 0.82 1.62
C LEU A 140 10.26 1.06 1.91
N LEU A 141 10.56 2.14 2.63
CA LEU A 141 11.92 2.49 3.05
C LEU A 141 11.85 3.44 4.25
N GLN A 142 12.66 3.19 5.25
CA GLN A 142 12.84 4.09 6.38
C GLN A 142 14.32 4.24 6.74
N LYS A 143 14.67 5.42 7.25
CA LYS A 143 15.99 5.70 7.83
C LYS A 143 16.01 5.26 9.29
N THR A 144 17.13 4.71 9.72
CA THR A 144 17.42 4.31 11.10
C THR A 144 18.77 4.91 11.54
N ASP A 145 19.11 4.78 12.80
CA ASP A 145 20.42 5.23 13.32
C ASP A 145 21.60 4.50 12.65
N HIS A 146 21.37 3.35 12.02
CA HIS A 146 22.39 2.50 11.43
C HIS A 146 22.31 2.38 9.90
N GLY A 147 21.55 3.24 9.22
CA GLY A 147 21.35 3.23 7.78
C GLY A 147 19.88 3.15 7.39
N TYR A 148 19.52 2.27 6.48
CA TYR A 148 18.15 2.19 5.96
C TYR A 148 17.58 0.79 6.06
N GLN A 149 16.24 0.71 6.18
CA GLN A 149 15.51 -0.54 6.23
C GLN A 149 14.31 -0.51 5.28
N SER A 150 14.08 -1.64 4.61
CA SER A 150 12.87 -1.90 3.81
C SER A 150 12.16 -3.14 4.33
N MET A 151 10.85 -3.11 4.32
CA MET A 151 10.01 -4.20 4.81
C MET A 151 9.67 -5.17 3.67
N SER A 152 10.10 -6.43 3.79
CA SER A 152 9.60 -7.52 2.95
C SER A 152 8.36 -8.11 3.62
N LEU A 153 7.17 -7.68 3.18
CA LEU A 153 5.88 -8.09 3.74
C LEU A 153 5.06 -8.79 2.67
N ALA A 154 4.93 -10.12 2.74
CA ALA A 154 4.14 -10.90 1.79
C ALA A 154 3.72 -12.24 2.41
N GLY A 155 2.92 -13.03 1.67
CA GLY A 155 2.21 -14.15 2.24
C GLY A 155 1.09 -13.69 3.17
N THR A 156 -0.12 -14.22 2.95
CA THR A 156 -1.30 -13.79 3.73
C THR A 156 -2.05 -15.01 4.25
N ARG A 157 -2.45 -14.96 5.51
CA ARG A 157 -3.41 -15.92 6.08
C ARG A 157 -4.38 -15.21 7.02
N LEU A 158 -5.52 -15.85 7.29
CA LEU A 158 -6.45 -15.36 8.30
C LEU A 158 -5.86 -15.55 9.71
N LYS A 159 -6.08 -14.59 10.59
CA LYS A 159 -5.65 -14.64 11.99
C LYS A 159 -6.22 -15.85 12.74
N SER A 160 -7.38 -16.37 12.33
CA SER A 160 -7.96 -17.61 12.87
C SER A 160 -7.11 -18.86 12.62
N ALA A 161 -6.13 -18.81 11.73
CA ALA A 161 -5.21 -19.90 11.39
C ALA A 161 -3.87 -19.84 12.14
N GLN A 162 -3.78 -19.13 13.26
CA GLN A 162 -2.53 -18.88 14.01
C GLN A 162 -1.74 -20.14 14.42
N ASN A 163 -2.42 -21.27 14.62
CA ASN A 163 -1.78 -22.52 15.03
C ASN A 163 -1.33 -23.40 13.84
N ILE A 164 -1.50 -22.91 12.63
CA ILE A 164 -1.09 -23.61 11.42
C ILE A 164 0.26 -23.05 10.97
N SER A 165 1.23 -23.87 10.64
CA SER A 165 2.50 -23.43 10.04
C SER A 165 2.24 -22.77 8.69
N TRP A 166 3.07 -21.80 8.32
CA TRP A 166 3.04 -21.16 7.00
C TRP A 166 3.28 -22.17 5.90
N GLY A 167 2.45 -22.14 4.86
CA GLY A 167 2.59 -23.02 3.70
C GLY A 167 3.77 -22.65 2.80
N SER A 168 4.12 -23.54 1.89
CA SER A 168 5.19 -23.31 0.91
C SER A 168 4.87 -22.14 -0.03
N LYS A 169 3.59 -21.94 -0.40
CA LYS A 169 3.13 -20.84 -1.25
C LYS A 169 3.47 -19.47 -0.62
N GLU A 170 3.08 -19.27 0.65
CA GLU A 170 3.28 -18.01 1.36
C GLU A 170 4.78 -17.73 1.59
N GLN A 171 5.55 -18.77 1.88
CA GLN A 171 7.01 -18.67 2.03
C GLN A 171 7.71 -18.33 0.70
N GLU A 172 7.31 -18.97 -0.41
CA GLU A 172 7.85 -18.68 -1.74
C GLU A 172 7.52 -17.25 -2.15
N GLU A 173 6.27 -16.81 -1.93
CA GLU A 173 5.83 -15.45 -2.19
C GLU A 173 6.68 -14.42 -1.45
N GLN A 174 6.89 -14.61 -0.17
CA GLN A 174 7.69 -13.71 0.66
C GLN A 174 9.18 -13.72 0.25
N ASN A 175 9.73 -14.88 -0.12
CA ASN A 175 11.09 -14.99 -0.60
C ASN A 175 11.35 -14.20 -1.89
N PHE A 176 10.39 -14.11 -2.81
CA PHE A 176 10.52 -13.27 -3.99
C PHE A 176 10.70 -11.79 -3.61
N VAL A 177 9.90 -11.31 -2.64
CA VAL A 177 9.98 -9.93 -2.18
C VAL A 177 11.31 -9.66 -1.49
N THR A 178 11.73 -10.53 -0.56
CA THR A 178 13.00 -10.38 0.17
C THR A 178 14.21 -10.33 -0.77
N LYS A 179 14.28 -11.25 -1.72
CA LYS A 179 15.40 -11.30 -2.68
C LYS A 179 15.47 -10.05 -3.54
N GLU A 180 14.33 -9.56 -4.01
CA GLU A 180 14.29 -8.35 -4.84
C GLU A 180 14.75 -7.11 -4.05
N ILE A 181 14.26 -6.92 -2.82
CA ILE A 181 14.68 -5.82 -1.96
C ILE A 181 16.18 -5.89 -1.69
N ILE A 182 16.72 -7.08 -1.37
CA ILE A 182 18.17 -7.27 -1.19
C ILE A 182 18.94 -6.84 -2.43
N ASN A 183 18.51 -7.27 -3.62
CA ASN A 183 19.19 -6.95 -4.87
C ASN A 183 19.18 -5.44 -5.12
N LYS A 184 18.02 -4.79 -4.92
CA LYS A 184 17.86 -3.34 -5.10
C LYS A 184 18.71 -2.53 -4.12
N LEU A 185 18.69 -2.88 -2.84
CA LEU A 185 19.51 -2.16 -1.86
C LEU A 185 21.02 -2.36 -2.08
N LYS A 186 21.46 -3.49 -2.61
CA LYS A 186 22.87 -3.72 -2.99
C LYS A 186 23.36 -2.75 -4.06
N GLU A 187 22.50 -2.28 -4.96
CA GLU A 187 22.85 -1.31 -6.01
C GLU A 187 23.35 0.03 -5.42
N PHE A 188 22.94 0.36 -4.18
CA PHE A 188 23.33 1.58 -3.48
C PHE A 188 24.57 1.39 -2.57
N GLY A 189 25.14 0.19 -2.53
CA GLY A 189 26.29 -0.13 -1.67
C GLY A 189 25.91 -0.36 -0.22
N GLY A 190 26.95 -0.65 0.61
CA GLY A 190 26.80 -1.03 2.01
C GLY A 190 26.58 -2.54 2.19
N ASN A 191 26.63 -2.97 3.45
CA ASN A 191 26.34 -4.35 3.80
C ASN A 191 24.85 -4.56 4.00
N ILE A 192 24.33 -5.60 3.39
CA ILE A 192 22.90 -5.94 3.50
C ILE A 192 22.73 -7.08 4.50
N THR A 193 21.87 -6.85 5.47
CA THR A 193 21.49 -7.85 6.48
C THR A 193 19.97 -8.07 6.47
N THR A 194 19.54 -9.20 7.01
CA THR A 194 18.12 -9.49 7.15
C THR A 194 17.78 -9.91 8.57
N SER A 195 16.60 -9.50 9.06
CA SER A 195 16.06 -10.06 10.30
C SER A 195 15.66 -11.51 10.13
N LEU A 196 15.43 -12.20 11.24
CA LEU A 196 14.67 -13.45 11.21
C LEU A 196 13.25 -13.16 10.70
N GLN A 197 12.74 -14.10 9.87
CA GLN A 197 11.35 -14.05 9.41
C GLN A 197 10.41 -14.28 10.59
N HIS A 198 9.37 -13.46 10.69
CA HIS A 198 8.34 -13.60 11.72
C HIS A 198 6.96 -13.25 11.17
N THR A 199 5.94 -13.53 11.96
CA THR A 199 4.55 -13.23 11.62
C THR A 199 4.18 -11.83 12.08
N GLN A 200 3.76 -10.96 11.17
CA GLN A 200 3.23 -9.63 11.43
C GLN A 200 1.71 -9.65 11.38
N LYS A 201 1.08 -9.16 12.45
CA LYS A 201 -0.38 -8.97 12.50
C LYS A 201 -0.76 -7.73 11.71
N ALA A 202 -1.88 -7.81 10.99
CA ALA A 202 -2.40 -6.71 10.20
C ALA A 202 -3.94 -6.79 10.15
N GLY A 203 -4.60 -6.36 11.24
CA GLY A 203 -6.06 -6.48 11.40
C GLY A 203 -6.51 -7.95 11.42
N PRO A 204 -7.44 -8.38 10.54
CA PRO A 204 -7.96 -9.76 10.52
C PRO A 204 -7.01 -10.77 9.84
N VAL A 205 -5.94 -10.31 9.22
CA VAL A 205 -4.95 -11.15 8.53
C VAL A 205 -3.58 -11.05 9.18
N GLU A 206 -2.73 -12.01 8.85
CA GLU A 206 -1.30 -12.04 9.21
C GLU A 206 -0.46 -12.17 7.95
N HIS A 207 0.76 -11.64 8.00
CA HIS A 207 1.74 -11.71 6.93
C HIS A 207 3.07 -12.23 7.45
N LEU A 208 3.89 -12.79 6.56
CA LEU A 208 5.30 -13.02 6.82
C LEU A 208 6.06 -11.72 6.62
N LEU A 209 6.95 -11.40 7.57
CA LEU A 209 7.77 -10.21 7.57
C LEU A 209 9.24 -10.55 7.76
N THR A 210 10.08 -9.91 6.96
CA THR A 210 11.53 -9.85 7.10
C THR A 210 11.97 -8.41 6.86
N TRP A 211 12.72 -7.82 7.77
CA TRP A 211 13.39 -6.55 7.53
C TRP A 211 14.66 -6.79 6.73
N VAL A 212 14.87 -5.99 5.70
CA VAL A 212 16.10 -5.93 4.92
C VAL A 212 16.77 -4.61 5.21
N SER A 213 17.97 -4.65 5.78
CA SER A 213 18.71 -3.47 6.26
C SER A 213 19.99 -3.26 5.45
N SER A 214 20.31 -1.99 5.17
CA SER A 214 21.59 -1.54 4.61
C SER A 214 22.26 -0.61 5.63
N ASP A 215 23.55 -0.79 5.85
CA ASP A 215 24.37 0.10 6.69
C ASP A 215 24.89 1.35 5.95
N ASN A 216 24.52 1.54 4.69
CA ASN A 216 24.81 2.77 3.96
C ASN A 216 24.01 3.94 4.55
N THR A 217 24.69 4.93 5.14
CA THR A 217 24.06 6.12 5.73
C THR A 217 23.90 7.30 4.76
N SER A 218 24.43 7.19 3.54
CA SER A 218 24.53 8.26 2.54
C SER A 218 23.80 7.91 1.22
N LEU A 219 22.82 7.04 1.28
CA LEU A 219 22.01 6.63 0.15
C LEU A 219 21.17 7.82 -0.37
N ASN A 220 21.06 7.96 -1.70
CA ASN A 220 20.10 8.87 -2.30
C ASN A 220 18.68 8.33 -2.09
N GLU A 221 17.92 8.98 -1.21
CA GLU A 221 16.61 8.50 -0.75
C GLU A 221 15.59 8.44 -1.89
N ILE A 222 15.58 9.44 -2.79
CA ILE A 222 14.66 9.49 -3.92
C ILE A 222 14.98 8.37 -4.92
N GLU A 223 16.24 8.19 -5.28
CA GLU A 223 16.65 7.11 -6.19
C GLU A 223 16.35 5.73 -5.59
N ALA A 224 16.55 5.55 -4.30
CA ALA A 224 16.25 4.30 -3.62
C ALA A 224 14.75 4.00 -3.57
N LEU A 225 13.91 5.00 -3.31
CA LEU A 225 12.46 4.87 -3.37
C LEU A 225 11.99 4.47 -4.78
N GLU A 226 12.51 5.12 -5.82
CA GLU A 226 12.17 4.82 -7.21
C GLU A 226 12.71 3.45 -7.66
N SER A 227 13.87 3.03 -7.18
CA SER A 227 14.39 1.69 -7.45
C SER A 227 13.57 0.60 -6.77
N LEU A 228 13.19 0.79 -5.50
CA LEU A 228 12.38 -0.17 -4.75
C LEU A 228 10.94 -0.26 -5.26
N HIS A 229 10.34 0.85 -5.71
CA HIS A 229 8.94 0.86 -6.11
C HIS A 229 8.74 0.60 -7.61
N PRO A 230 7.82 -0.28 -7.99
CA PRO A 230 6.99 -1.11 -7.12
C PRO A 230 7.71 -2.39 -6.69
N THR A 231 7.52 -2.80 -5.44
CA THR A 231 8.02 -4.08 -4.93
C THR A 231 7.25 -5.27 -5.54
N PRO A 232 7.79 -6.50 -5.50
CA PRO A 232 7.03 -7.70 -5.88
C PRO A 232 5.81 -7.96 -4.99
N ALA A 233 5.74 -7.33 -3.80
CA ALA A 233 4.58 -7.43 -2.90
C ALA A 233 3.33 -6.73 -3.46
N ILE A 234 3.51 -5.73 -4.34
CA ILE A 234 2.42 -4.91 -4.91
C ILE A 234 2.32 -4.98 -6.44
N CYS A 235 3.32 -5.50 -7.11
CA CYS A 235 3.37 -5.62 -8.57
C CYS A 235 3.57 -7.07 -9.01
N GLY A 236 4.72 -7.65 -8.71
CA GLY A 236 5.11 -9.00 -9.12
C GLY A 236 6.54 -9.07 -9.63
N THR A 237 6.94 -10.25 -10.11
CA THR A 237 8.31 -10.49 -10.57
C THR A 237 8.33 -11.44 -11.79
N PRO A 238 9.11 -11.12 -12.85
CA PRO A 238 9.84 -9.87 -13.10
C PRO A 238 8.92 -8.66 -13.25
N THR A 239 9.31 -7.53 -12.65
CA THR A 239 8.47 -6.32 -12.53
C THR A 239 7.88 -5.85 -13.87
N LYS A 240 8.69 -5.81 -14.95
CA LYS A 240 8.24 -5.37 -16.28
C LYS A 240 7.09 -6.22 -16.82
N LYS A 241 7.21 -7.56 -16.73
CA LYS A 241 6.17 -8.48 -17.21
C LYS A 241 4.92 -8.42 -16.33
N ALA A 242 5.11 -8.27 -15.01
CA ALA A 242 4.00 -8.13 -14.09
C ALA A 242 3.20 -6.84 -14.36
N LYS A 243 3.87 -5.70 -14.61
CA LYS A 243 3.19 -4.45 -15.01
C LYS A 243 2.36 -4.62 -16.28
N GLN A 244 2.92 -5.25 -17.31
CA GLN A 244 2.18 -5.51 -18.56
C GLN A 244 0.93 -6.34 -18.30
N MET A 245 1.04 -7.42 -17.52
CA MET A 245 -0.11 -8.26 -17.18
C MET A 245 -1.16 -7.52 -16.35
N ILE A 246 -0.74 -6.68 -15.41
CA ILE A 246 -1.65 -5.83 -14.63
C ILE A 246 -2.43 -4.90 -15.58
N GLU A 247 -1.75 -4.23 -16.51
CA GLU A 247 -2.38 -3.34 -17.49
C GLU A 247 -3.37 -4.07 -18.39
N GLU A 248 -3.08 -5.31 -18.79
CA GLU A 248 -3.96 -6.14 -19.62
C GLU A 248 -5.20 -6.65 -18.86
N LEU A 249 -5.02 -7.01 -17.58
CA LEU A 249 -6.08 -7.67 -16.81
C LEU A 249 -6.90 -6.70 -15.95
N GLU A 250 -6.30 -5.66 -15.39
CA GLU A 250 -7.02 -4.67 -14.59
C GLU A 250 -7.66 -3.62 -15.49
N GLN A 251 -9.00 -3.52 -15.44
CA GLN A 251 -9.78 -2.61 -16.27
C GLN A 251 -10.09 -1.28 -15.53
N TYR A 252 -9.24 -0.91 -14.58
CA TYR A 252 -9.35 0.33 -13.82
C TYR A 252 -7.97 0.89 -13.48
N ASP A 253 -7.92 2.16 -13.11
CA ASP A 253 -6.69 2.77 -12.63
C ASP A 253 -6.59 2.60 -11.11
N ARG A 254 -5.44 2.10 -10.64
CA ARG A 254 -5.12 2.01 -9.21
C ARG A 254 -4.94 3.39 -8.58
N GLU A 255 -4.68 4.41 -9.37
CA GLU A 255 -4.38 5.77 -8.93
C GLU A 255 -3.27 5.78 -7.87
N MET A 256 -3.59 6.18 -6.63
CA MET A 256 -2.64 6.17 -5.51
C MET A 256 -2.52 4.81 -4.80
N TYR A 257 -3.49 3.91 -4.99
CA TYR A 257 -3.41 2.56 -4.42
C TYR A 257 -2.17 1.83 -4.94
N THR A 258 -1.41 1.22 -4.02
CA THR A 258 -0.09 0.62 -4.28
C THR A 258 0.99 1.60 -4.78
N GLY A 259 0.75 2.89 -4.71
CA GLY A 259 1.78 3.91 -4.75
C GLY A 259 2.51 4.03 -3.42
N TYR A 260 3.22 5.13 -3.17
CA TYR A 260 3.80 5.40 -1.86
C TYR A 260 3.58 6.85 -1.39
N LEU A 261 3.60 7.02 -0.06
CA LEU A 261 3.75 8.30 0.63
C LEU A 261 5.08 8.27 1.37
N ALA A 262 5.95 9.24 1.11
CA ALA A 262 7.22 9.39 1.80
C ALA A 262 7.27 10.72 2.57
N LEU A 263 7.62 10.65 3.84
CA LEU A 263 8.00 11.79 4.69
C LEU A 263 9.52 11.85 4.73
N MET A 264 10.12 13.00 4.39
CA MET A 264 11.56 13.16 4.19
C MET A 264 12.16 14.31 5.02
N SER A 265 11.42 14.87 6.00
CA SER A 265 11.83 16.11 6.68
C SER A 265 12.98 15.95 7.67
N THR A 266 12.91 14.98 8.58
CA THR A 266 13.93 14.73 9.62
C THR A 266 14.53 13.35 9.51
N GLN A 267 13.68 12.37 9.27
CA GLN A 267 14.05 10.98 8.97
C GLN A 267 13.12 10.48 7.87
N LEU A 268 13.68 9.76 6.90
CA LEU A 268 12.86 9.13 5.87
C LEU A 268 11.93 8.09 6.49
N HIS A 269 10.63 8.22 6.23
CA HIS A 269 9.62 7.20 6.48
C HIS A 269 8.68 7.12 5.28
N ALA A 270 8.85 6.11 4.44
CA ALA A 270 8.05 5.90 3.26
C ALA A 270 7.20 4.63 3.41
N ILE A 271 5.91 4.74 3.15
CA ILE A 271 4.95 3.65 3.21
C ILE A 271 4.34 3.36 1.83
N VAL A 272 4.05 2.10 1.57
CA VAL A 272 3.22 1.71 0.42
C VAL A 272 1.75 2.03 0.74
N LEU A 273 1.03 2.68 -0.19
CA LEU A 273 -0.37 3.06 0.03
C LEU A 273 -1.29 1.83 -0.12
N LEU A 274 -1.30 1.00 0.92
CA LEU A 274 -2.14 -0.18 1.04
C LEU A 274 -3.34 0.06 1.97
N ARG A 275 -4.31 -0.84 1.91
CA ARG A 275 -5.55 -0.72 2.69
C ARG A 275 -6.12 0.69 2.57
N SER A 276 -6.22 1.12 1.32
CA SER A 276 -6.62 2.48 0.97
C SER A 276 -8.06 2.51 0.51
N MET A 277 -8.69 3.64 0.76
CA MET A 277 -10.00 4.00 0.25
C MET A 277 -10.00 5.44 -0.24
N LYS A 278 -10.77 5.69 -1.30
CA LYS A 278 -11.01 7.03 -1.83
C LYS A 278 -12.44 7.46 -1.48
N TRP A 279 -12.57 8.64 -0.90
CA TRP A 279 -13.84 9.17 -0.44
C TRP A 279 -14.49 10.00 -1.52
N HIS A 280 -15.81 9.84 -1.66
CA HIS A 280 -16.64 10.54 -2.62
C HIS A 280 -17.95 11.01 -1.99
N SER A 281 -18.58 12.02 -2.55
CA SER A 281 -19.86 12.56 -2.04
C SER A 281 -21.01 11.56 -2.14
N ASN A 282 -20.90 10.57 -3.00
CA ASN A 282 -21.90 9.52 -3.21
C ASN A 282 -21.46 8.13 -2.71
N GLY A 283 -20.33 8.01 -1.98
CA GLY A 283 -19.88 6.74 -1.44
C GLY A 283 -18.39 6.66 -1.18
N ILE A 284 -17.90 5.45 -0.94
CA ILE A 284 -16.49 5.17 -0.65
C ILE A 284 -15.99 4.07 -1.58
N ARG A 285 -14.85 4.31 -2.24
CA ARG A 285 -14.19 3.34 -3.12
C ARG A 285 -13.03 2.69 -2.40
N PHE A 286 -13.10 1.39 -2.18
CA PHE A 286 -12.07 0.56 -1.54
C PHE A 286 -11.22 -0.12 -2.59
N PHE A 287 -9.95 -0.41 -2.23
CA PHE A 287 -9.01 -1.12 -3.08
C PHE A 287 -8.40 -2.30 -2.32
N ALA A 288 -8.29 -3.44 -2.99
CA ALA A 288 -7.61 -4.61 -2.46
C ALA A 288 -7.01 -5.47 -3.57
N GLY A 289 -5.91 -6.15 -3.28
CA GLY A 289 -5.25 -7.08 -4.19
C GLY A 289 -4.64 -8.27 -3.46
N GLY A 290 -4.30 -9.30 -4.22
CA GLY A 290 -3.64 -10.51 -3.76
C GLY A 290 -2.49 -10.92 -4.68
N GLY A 291 -1.48 -11.59 -4.12
CA GLY A 291 -0.33 -12.12 -4.85
C GLY A 291 -0.68 -13.43 -5.53
N ILE A 292 -0.71 -13.45 -6.85
CA ILE A 292 -0.99 -14.62 -7.65
C ILE A 292 0.31 -15.34 -7.98
N THR A 293 0.36 -16.62 -7.67
CA THR A 293 1.46 -17.56 -7.95
C THR A 293 0.93 -18.77 -8.74
N LYS A 294 1.79 -19.70 -9.11
CA LYS A 294 1.40 -20.91 -9.87
C LYS A 294 0.35 -21.77 -9.18
N ASP A 295 0.29 -21.71 -7.83
CA ASP A 295 -0.59 -22.53 -6.98
C ASP A 295 -1.82 -21.74 -6.48
N SER A 296 -2.04 -20.53 -6.98
CA SER A 296 -3.19 -19.71 -6.58
C SER A 296 -4.51 -20.31 -7.07
N VAL A 297 -5.49 -20.34 -6.16
CA VAL A 297 -6.84 -20.78 -6.44
C VAL A 297 -7.77 -19.56 -6.58
N PRO A 298 -8.38 -19.32 -7.74
CA PRO A 298 -9.14 -18.09 -8.04
C PRO A 298 -10.16 -17.69 -6.99
N LEU A 299 -10.93 -18.67 -6.46
CA LEU A 299 -11.91 -18.41 -5.41
C LEU A 299 -11.27 -17.95 -4.09
N ASN A 300 -10.11 -18.48 -3.74
CA ASN A 300 -9.41 -18.09 -2.52
C ASN A 300 -8.83 -16.68 -2.64
N GLU A 301 -8.27 -16.34 -3.81
CA GLU A 301 -7.77 -14.99 -4.08
C GLU A 301 -8.90 -13.95 -4.06
N TRP A 302 -10.08 -14.28 -4.59
CA TRP A 302 -11.26 -13.42 -4.45
C TRP A 302 -11.62 -13.21 -2.97
N LYS A 303 -11.71 -14.29 -2.18
CA LYS A 303 -12.02 -14.21 -0.75
C LYS A 303 -11.00 -13.38 0.02
N GLU A 304 -9.73 -13.48 -0.32
CA GLU A 304 -8.67 -12.67 0.29
C GLU A 304 -8.92 -11.17 0.07
N THR A 305 -9.30 -10.76 -1.15
CA THR A 305 -9.65 -9.36 -1.41
C THR A 305 -10.92 -8.93 -0.65
N GLU A 306 -11.92 -9.81 -0.51
CA GLU A 306 -13.12 -9.53 0.31
C GLU A 306 -12.74 -9.28 1.78
N TYR A 307 -11.88 -10.12 2.36
CA TYR A 307 -11.43 -9.92 3.75
C TYR A 307 -10.69 -8.59 3.94
N LYS A 308 -9.84 -8.22 2.98
CA LYS A 308 -9.12 -6.94 3.03
C LYS A 308 -10.07 -5.73 2.94
N ILE A 309 -11.09 -5.80 2.08
CA ILE A 309 -12.12 -4.76 1.95
C ILE A 309 -13.00 -4.71 3.20
N SER A 310 -13.45 -5.85 3.70
CA SER A 310 -14.29 -5.91 4.92
C SER A 310 -13.57 -5.29 6.12
N ALA A 311 -12.28 -5.55 6.28
CA ALA A 311 -11.49 -4.96 7.36
C ALA A 311 -11.50 -3.42 7.37
N LEU A 312 -11.52 -2.79 6.19
CA LEU A 312 -11.68 -1.35 6.07
C LEU A 312 -13.13 -0.91 6.30
N LYS A 313 -14.10 -1.62 5.72
CA LYS A 313 -15.53 -1.34 5.90
C LYS A 313 -15.94 -1.36 7.36
N ASP A 314 -15.43 -2.34 8.12
CA ASP A 314 -15.72 -2.49 9.56
C ASP A 314 -15.15 -1.34 10.40
N SER A 315 -14.28 -0.50 9.84
CA SER A 315 -13.76 0.72 10.48
C SER A 315 -14.54 1.97 10.08
N ILE A 316 -15.50 1.86 9.17
CA ILE A 316 -16.31 3.00 8.74
C ILE A 316 -17.33 3.33 9.82
N ILE A 317 -17.26 4.55 10.33
CA ILE A 317 -18.20 5.06 11.35
C ILE A 317 -19.29 5.87 10.64
N PRO A 318 -20.57 5.50 10.80
CA PRO A 318 -21.69 6.27 10.26
C PRO A 318 -21.72 7.71 10.80
N LYS A 319 -22.31 8.65 10.01
CA LYS A 319 -22.58 10.01 10.45
C LYS A 319 -23.71 10.04 11.48
#